data_927fbe5c55cd7622a6b19f91022bfd33
#
_entry.id   927fbe5c55cd7622a6b19f91022bfd33
#
_cell.length_a   1.000
_cell.length_b   1.000
_cell.length_c   1.000
_cell.angle_alpha   90.00
_cell.angle_beta   90.00
_cell.angle_gamma   90.00
#
_symmetry.space_group_name_H-M   'P 1'
#
loop_
_entity.id
_entity.type
_entity.pdbx_description
1 polymer ?
#
loop_
_entity_poly.entity_id
_entity_poly.type
_entity_poly.pdbx_seq_one_letter_code
_entity_poly.pdbx_strand_id
1 'polypeptide(L)'
;MTLRKNIIYRFFSIILLSKGVSDINVVSYGWEVFERNSDSRTLALAQSSIGYPIQNPGTILLNPALSLSHNNMIGLTHQSRMSGTSNSEFIGFDKYINDSSWVSVVMLYEGVDGIPDTRGALLDWGLDGIFGTFDVGEGNGSLDEGERLDVDKIRLFNQNIFGLYGAHSKIFNNWRIGFGLKVILHTIDKEFGIGAGLDIGAFRNYNNTGIGLIVKNLPSSGLIWESGNIEISPPSLHFGLHQKFSFSKYELEINPMFRGSILSLDKSIDSELVLGKIPVEFSAGFEAILKKKLFFRIGMFQRGTLASGIGLSWNDFIIDYTFLNDGFVNGIEKNHLLSVSVSIERLKKYFSNKIEEVK
;
A
#
# COMPACT_ATOMS: atom_id res chain seq x y z
N MET A 1 23.55 -28.98 -13.79
CA MET A 1 22.25 -28.35 -14.17
C MET A 1 21.05 -28.95 -13.41
N THR A 2 21.24 -29.91 -12.53
CA THR A 2 20.21 -30.69 -11.82
C THR A 2 19.89 -30.20 -10.40
N LEU A 3 20.75 -29.38 -9.79
CA LEU A 3 20.52 -28.89 -8.41
C LEU A 3 19.50 -27.73 -8.28
N ARG A 4 19.31 -26.93 -9.34
CA ARG A 4 18.36 -25.79 -9.29
C ARG A 4 16.87 -26.17 -9.43
N LYS A 5 16.56 -27.29 -10.06
CA LYS A 5 15.16 -27.75 -10.17
C LYS A 5 14.61 -28.29 -8.85
N ASN A 6 15.44 -28.88 -8.00
CA ASN A 6 14.99 -29.45 -6.74
C ASN A 6 14.61 -28.43 -5.65
N ILE A 7 15.12 -27.20 -5.72
CA ILE A 7 14.80 -26.15 -4.71
C ILE A 7 13.41 -25.57 -4.98
N ILE A 8 13.04 -25.34 -6.24
CA ILE A 8 11.72 -24.80 -6.62
C ILE A 8 10.62 -25.81 -6.32
N TYR A 9 10.85 -27.11 -6.63
CA TYR A 9 9.89 -28.16 -6.29
C TYR A 9 9.76 -28.39 -4.78
N ARG A 10 10.81 -28.21 -4.00
CA ARG A 10 10.74 -28.31 -2.53
C ARG A 10 10.01 -27.13 -1.90
N PHE A 11 10.13 -25.93 -2.47
CA PHE A 11 9.35 -24.76 -2.00
C PHE A 11 7.84 -24.92 -2.28
N PHE A 12 7.48 -25.45 -3.46
CA PHE A 12 6.09 -25.78 -3.79
C PHE A 12 5.56 -27.01 -3.03
N SER A 13 6.40 -27.99 -2.71
CA SER A 13 6.01 -29.18 -1.96
C SER A 13 5.86 -28.96 -0.46
N ILE A 14 6.51 -27.94 0.12
CA ILE A 14 6.36 -27.57 1.53
C ILE A 14 4.98 -26.96 1.79
N ILE A 15 4.39 -26.27 0.80
CA ILE A 15 3.01 -25.74 0.89
C ILE A 15 1.96 -26.85 0.79
N LEU A 16 2.30 -28.03 0.23
CA LEU A 16 1.36 -29.13 -0.01
C LEU A 16 1.45 -30.31 0.98
N LEU A 17 2.37 -30.32 1.94
CA LEU A 17 2.65 -31.49 2.77
C LEU A 17 2.59 -31.28 4.30
N SER A 18 2.03 -30.19 4.79
CA SER A 18 1.70 -30.09 6.21
C SER A 18 0.35 -30.77 6.49
N LYS A 19 0.39 -32.03 6.87
CA LYS A 19 -0.72 -32.69 7.57
C LYS A 19 -0.95 -31.97 8.89
N GLY A 20 -1.95 -31.12 8.95
CA GLY A 20 -2.29 -30.26 10.08
C GLY A 20 -2.49 -28.81 9.66
N VAL A 21 -2.93 -28.54 8.45
CA VAL A 21 -3.35 -27.22 8.00
C VAL A 21 -4.65 -26.89 8.72
N SER A 22 -4.57 -26.13 9.79
CA SER A 22 -5.69 -25.36 10.29
C SER A 22 -6.10 -24.38 9.21
N ASP A 23 -7.34 -24.07 9.13
CA ASP A 23 -8.07 -23.29 8.14
C ASP A 23 -7.26 -22.38 7.22
N ILE A 24 -7.38 -22.59 5.90
CA ILE A 24 -6.91 -21.65 4.88
C ILE A 24 -7.96 -20.53 4.79
N ASN A 25 -7.58 -19.34 5.22
CA ASN A 25 -8.44 -18.17 5.12
C ASN A 25 -8.11 -17.38 3.85
N VAL A 26 -9.12 -17.15 3.00
CA VAL A 26 -8.98 -16.25 1.84
C VAL A 26 -9.25 -14.84 2.32
N VAL A 27 -8.20 -14.12 2.69
CA VAL A 27 -8.27 -12.75 3.22
C VAL A 27 -7.09 -11.92 2.75
N SER A 28 -7.36 -10.68 2.43
CA SER A 28 -6.36 -9.76 1.89
C SER A 28 -5.78 -8.79 2.93
N TYR A 29 -6.26 -8.79 4.16
CA TYR A 29 -5.95 -7.75 5.17
C TYR A 29 -4.46 -7.56 5.44
N GLY A 30 -3.70 -8.63 5.58
CA GLY A 30 -2.25 -8.53 5.81
C GLY A 30 -1.48 -7.87 4.66
N TRP A 31 -2.01 -7.92 3.44
CA TRP A 31 -1.37 -7.40 2.23
C TRP A 31 -1.74 -5.95 1.90
N GLU A 32 -2.69 -5.36 2.61
CA GLU A 32 -3.16 -3.99 2.37
C GLU A 32 -2.09 -2.93 2.63
N VAL A 33 -1.03 -3.24 3.40
CA VAL A 33 0.13 -2.37 3.57
C VAL A 33 0.75 -1.96 2.23
N PHE A 34 0.76 -2.84 1.21
CA PHE A 34 1.25 -2.54 -0.14
C PHE A 34 0.21 -1.81 -1.01
N GLU A 35 -1.03 -1.72 -0.58
CA GLU A 35 -2.11 -1.04 -1.30
C GLU A 35 -2.41 0.33 -0.70
N ARG A 36 -2.41 0.44 0.63
CA ARG A 36 -2.77 1.67 1.37
C ARG A 36 -1.60 2.62 1.56
N ASN A 37 -0.36 2.09 1.65
CA ASN A 37 0.82 2.90 1.87
C ASN A 37 1.51 3.19 0.55
N SER A 38 1.72 4.46 0.28
CA SER A 38 2.42 4.94 -0.92
C SER A 38 2.94 6.35 -0.65
N ASP A 39 3.51 6.97 -1.66
CA ASP A 39 3.86 8.38 -1.60
C ASP A 39 2.62 9.28 -1.66
N SER A 40 2.78 10.50 -1.15
CA SER A 40 1.72 11.51 -1.08
C SER A 40 1.10 11.82 -2.46
N ARG A 41 1.92 11.93 -3.52
CA ARG A 41 1.44 12.22 -4.87
C ARG A 41 0.52 11.12 -5.42
N THR A 42 0.90 9.87 -5.22
CA THR A 42 0.12 8.70 -5.66
C THR A 42 -1.24 8.65 -4.98
N LEU A 43 -1.28 8.90 -3.66
CA LEU A 43 -2.54 8.89 -2.91
C LEU A 43 -3.41 10.13 -3.21
N ALA A 44 -2.81 11.30 -3.45
CA ALA A 44 -3.55 12.48 -3.90
C ALA A 44 -4.30 12.26 -5.22
N LEU A 45 -3.82 11.35 -6.05
CA LEU A 45 -4.42 10.96 -7.33
C LEU A 45 -5.34 9.74 -7.22
N ALA A 46 -5.75 9.35 -6.00
CA ALA A 46 -6.55 8.16 -5.74
C ALA A 46 -5.99 6.90 -6.41
N GLN A 47 -4.64 6.77 -6.44
CA GLN A 47 -3.94 5.65 -7.06
C GLN A 47 -4.29 5.40 -8.54
N SER A 48 -4.83 6.39 -9.24
CA SER A 48 -5.24 6.27 -10.65
C SER A 48 -4.09 6.32 -11.65
N SER A 49 -2.85 6.56 -11.18
CA SER A 49 -1.67 6.79 -12.01
C SER A 49 -0.97 5.51 -12.54
N ILE A 50 -1.68 4.37 -12.67
CA ILE A 50 -1.13 3.09 -13.19
C ILE A 50 -0.58 3.25 -14.62
N GLY A 51 -1.15 4.14 -15.43
CA GLY A 51 -0.70 4.48 -16.77
C GLY A 51 0.14 5.76 -16.85
N TYR A 52 0.57 6.32 -15.71
CA TYR A 52 1.30 7.58 -15.67
C TYR A 52 2.63 7.43 -14.92
N PRO A 53 3.75 7.50 -15.65
CA PRO A 53 5.07 7.40 -15.03
C PRO A 53 5.40 8.67 -14.26
N ILE A 54 5.48 8.55 -12.95
CA ILE A 54 5.89 9.60 -12.03
C ILE A 54 7.33 9.34 -11.59
N GLN A 55 8.16 10.37 -11.48
CA GLN A 55 9.51 10.24 -10.94
C GLN A 55 9.45 10.17 -9.40
N ASN A 56 8.98 9.05 -8.88
CA ASN A 56 8.90 8.77 -7.44
C ASN A 56 9.01 7.26 -7.22
N PRO A 57 9.83 6.79 -6.28
CA PRO A 57 9.98 5.37 -5.96
C PRO A 57 8.66 4.66 -5.60
N GLY A 58 7.67 5.39 -5.05
CA GLY A 58 6.37 4.82 -4.66
C GLY A 58 5.53 4.30 -5.82
N THR A 59 5.79 4.73 -7.05
CA THR A 59 5.01 4.31 -8.23
C THR A 59 5.07 2.82 -8.52
N ILE A 60 6.14 2.13 -8.07
CA ILE A 60 6.27 0.69 -8.25
C ILE A 60 5.21 -0.11 -7.49
N LEU A 61 4.66 0.43 -6.41
CA LEU A 61 3.55 -0.20 -5.67
C LEU A 61 2.25 -0.20 -6.48
N LEU A 62 2.10 0.77 -7.39
CA LEU A 62 0.99 0.79 -8.35
C LEU A 62 1.23 -0.14 -9.53
N ASN A 63 2.45 -0.09 -10.09
CA ASN A 63 2.82 -0.89 -11.24
C ASN A 63 4.36 -1.00 -11.31
N PRO A 64 4.95 -2.20 -11.17
CA PRO A 64 6.40 -2.40 -11.19
C PRO A 64 7.05 -1.96 -12.51
N ALA A 65 6.27 -1.77 -13.58
CA ALA A 65 6.75 -1.24 -14.86
C ALA A 65 6.92 0.30 -14.87
N LEU A 66 6.53 1.03 -13.81
CA LEU A 66 6.57 2.49 -13.78
C LEU A 66 7.88 3.08 -13.23
N SER A 67 8.85 2.26 -12.81
CA SER A 67 10.17 2.77 -12.45
C SER A 67 10.82 3.46 -13.66
N LEU A 68 10.96 4.80 -13.63
CA LEU A 68 11.35 5.61 -14.79
C LEU A 68 12.43 6.64 -14.51
N SER A 69 12.93 6.68 -13.28
CA SER A 69 13.89 7.74 -12.95
C SER A 69 15.19 7.56 -13.72
N HIS A 70 15.51 8.49 -14.62
CA HIS A 70 16.87 8.63 -15.15
C HIS A 70 17.84 9.15 -14.07
N ASN A 71 17.31 9.76 -13.03
CA ASN A 71 18.03 10.19 -11.84
C ASN A 71 17.71 9.20 -10.73
N ASN A 72 18.73 8.63 -10.09
CA ASN A 72 18.53 7.81 -8.92
C ASN A 72 17.81 8.65 -7.85
N MET A 73 16.63 8.21 -7.43
CA MET A 73 15.78 8.96 -6.50
C MET A 73 15.66 8.24 -5.17
N ILE A 74 15.61 9.00 -4.11
CA ILE A 74 15.15 8.54 -2.80
C ILE A 74 13.89 9.30 -2.43
N GLY A 75 12.91 8.61 -1.86
CA GLY A 75 11.65 9.17 -1.38
C GLY A 75 11.37 8.72 0.03
N LEU A 76 10.86 9.62 0.84
CA LEU A 76 10.41 9.40 2.21
C LEU A 76 8.97 9.88 2.33
N THR A 77 8.12 9.14 3.00
CA THR A 77 6.74 9.56 3.29
C THR A 77 6.38 9.18 4.72
N HIS A 78 5.76 10.11 5.41
CA HIS A 78 5.06 9.87 6.67
C HIS A 78 3.56 10.03 6.44
N GLN A 79 2.79 9.07 6.92
CA GLN A 79 1.34 9.09 6.88
C GLN A 79 0.77 8.92 8.29
N SER A 80 -0.11 9.83 8.69
CA SER A 80 -0.90 9.73 9.91
C SER A 80 -2.35 9.47 9.54
N ARG A 81 -2.93 8.40 10.08
CA ARG A 81 -4.30 7.94 9.83
C ARG A 81 -5.08 7.86 11.14
N MET A 82 -6.42 7.90 11.01
CA MET A 82 -7.34 7.76 12.15
C MET A 82 -6.95 8.69 13.32
N SER A 83 -6.70 9.96 12.99
CA SER A 83 -6.30 10.98 13.99
C SER A 83 -5.01 10.62 14.77
N GLY A 84 -4.08 9.89 14.12
CA GLY A 84 -2.79 9.52 14.70
C GLY A 84 -2.74 8.15 15.38
N THR A 85 -3.85 7.41 15.39
CA THR A 85 -3.89 6.05 15.98
C THR A 85 -3.06 5.06 15.15
N SER A 86 -3.03 5.23 13.82
CA SER A 86 -2.19 4.44 12.92
C SER A 86 -1.21 5.33 12.19
N ASN A 87 0.07 4.98 12.23
CA ASN A 87 1.13 5.68 11.53
C ASN A 87 1.81 4.74 10.53
N SER A 88 2.17 5.29 9.38
CA SER A 88 2.87 4.54 8.35
C SER A 88 4.07 5.32 7.83
N GLU A 89 5.15 4.60 7.59
CA GLU A 89 6.38 5.12 7.04
C GLU A 89 6.71 4.42 5.73
N PHE A 90 7.15 5.20 4.77
CA PHE A 90 7.59 4.73 3.47
C PHE A 90 8.98 5.25 3.19
N ILE A 91 9.88 4.37 2.75
CA ILE A 91 11.21 4.70 2.24
C ILE A 91 11.35 4.03 0.88
N GLY A 92 11.58 4.80 -0.17
CA GLY A 92 11.71 4.28 -1.53
C GLY A 92 13.03 4.71 -2.18
N PHE A 93 13.53 3.85 -3.04
CA PHE A 93 14.76 4.06 -3.79
C PHE A 93 14.61 3.57 -5.22
N ASP A 94 14.91 4.44 -6.19
CA ASP A 94 14.99 4.10 -7.61
C ASP A 94 16.43 4.17 -8.10
N LYS A 95 16.82 3.17 -8.87
CA LYS A 95 18.12 3.10 -9.52
C LYS A 95 17.98 2.85 -11.02
N TYR A 96 18.51 3.76 -11.79
CA TYR A 96 18.74 3.60 -13.20
C TYR A 96 19.93 2.64 -13.41
N ILE A 97 19.75 1.59 -14.19
CA ILE A 97 20.79 0.62 -14.51
C ILE A 97 21.38 0.92 -15.88
N ASN A 98 20.52 1.06 -16.89
CA ASN A 98 20.86 1.44 -18.26
C ASN A 98 19.61 1.92 -18.99
N ASP A 99 19.73 2.38 -20.24
CA ASP A 99 18.65 2.98 -21.05
C ASP A 99 17.39 2.12 -21.21
N SER A 100 17.45 0.86 -20.84
CA SER A 100 16.33 -0.07 -20.96
C SER A 100 15.93 -0.76 -19.66
N SER A 101 16.60 -0.48 -18.52
CA SER A 101 16.43 -1.26 -17.29
C SER A 101 16.55 -0.43 -16.03
N TRP A 102 15.65 -0.65 -15.08
CA TRP A 102 15.55 0.03 -13.77
C TRP A 102 15.30 -0.98 -12.66
N VAL A 103 15.80 -0.66 -11.48
CA VAL A 103 15.53 -1.38 -10.23
C VAL A 103 15.02 -0.38 -9.20
N SER A 104 13.97 -0.74 -8.51
CA SER A 104 13.42 0.06 -7.42
C SER A 104 13.15 -0.81 -6.20
N VAL A 105 13.32 -0.22 -5.02
CA VAL A 105 13.05 -0.88 -3.74
C VAL A 105 12.26 0.06 -2.87
N VAL A 106 11.25 -0.47 -2.19
CA VAL A 106 10.44 0.24 -1.22
C VAL A 106 10.37 -0.55 0.06
N MET A 107 10.59 0.13 1.18
CA MET A 107 10.36 -0.36 2.54
C MET A 107 9.15 0.36 3.11
N LEU A 108 8.25 -0.39 3.73
CA LEU A 108 7.03 0.08 4.35
C LEU A 108 7.00 -0.34 5.81
N TYR A 109 6.50 0.55 6.64
CA TYR A 109 6.15 0.25 8.02
C TYR A 109 4.75 0.78 8.30
N GLU A 110 3.95 0.01 9.02
CA GLU A 110 2.67 0.44 9.55
C GLU A 110 2.54 -0.07 10.97
N GLY A 111 2.19 0.83 11.91
CA GLY A 111 2.03 0.51 13.32
C GLY A 111 0.73 1.06 13.89
N VAL A 112 0.14 0.27 14.79
CA VAL A 112 -0.95 0.66 15.67
C VAL A 112 -0.54 0.31 17.09
N ASP A 113 -0.44 1.32 17.95
CA ASP A 113 -0.03 1.16 19.32
C ASP A 113 -1.22 1.23 20.28
N GLY A 114 -1.09 0.57 21.43
CA GLY A 114 -2.03 0.70 22.52
C GLY A 114 -3.42 0.10 22.25
N ILE A 115 -3.50 -0.98 21.49
CA ILE A 115 -4.76 -1.70 21.23
C ILE A 115 -5.21 -2.39 22.53
N PRO A 116 -6.45 -2.11 23.04
CA PRO A 116 -6.92 -2.70 24.27
C PRO A 116 -7.34 -4.17 24.07
N ASP A 117 -6.74 -5.07 24.81
CA ASP A 117 -7.17 -6.46 24.93
C ASP A 117 -8.16 -6.59 26.10
N THR A 118 -9.42 -6.74 25.75
CA THR A 118 -10.52 -6.84 26.74
C THR A 118 -10.96 -8.28 27.02
N ARG A 119 -10.37 -9.29 26.38
CA ARG A 119 -10.78 -10.69 26.47
C ARG A 119 -10.72 -11.26 27.89
N GLY A 120 -9.80 -10.79 28.72
CA GLY A 120 -9.67 -11.18 30.13
C GLY A 120 -10.29 -10.19 31.12
N ALA A 121 -10.93 -9.12 30.63
CA ALA A 121 -11.45 -8.02 31.44
C ALA A 121 -12.97 -8.06 31.65
N LEU A 122 -13.67 -8.95 30.94
CA LEU A 122 -15.12 -9.07 31.06
C LEU A 122 -15.51 -9.52 32.48
N LEU A 123 -16.38 -8.77 33.10
CA LEU A 123 -17.12 -9.15 34.30
C LEU A 123 -18.45 -9.72 33.81
N ASP A 124 -18.42 -11.00 33.48
CA ASP A 124 -19.52 -11.79 32.91
C ASP A 124 -20.45 -12.21 34.05
N TRP A 125 -21.19 -11.23 34.58
CA TRP A 125 -22.01 -11.34 35.79
C TRP A 125 -23.51 -11.28 35.51
N GLY A 126 -23.91 -11.34 34.22
CA GLY A 126 -25.29 -11.33 33.82
C GLY A 126 -26.01 -9.98 33.98
N LEU A 127 -27.32 -10.03 33.82
CA LEU A 127 -28.17 -8.84 33.73
C LEU A 127 -28.23 -8.04 35.03
N ASP A 128 -28.13 -8.70 36.19
CA ASP A 128 -28.18 -8.04 37.51
C ASP A 128 -26.82 -7.49 37.95
N GLY A 129 -25.74 -7.83 37.22
CA GLY A 129 -24.37 -7.39 37.49
C GLY A 129 -23.79 -7.91 38.82
N ILE A 130 -24.29 -9.03 39.32
CA ILE A 130 -23.86 -9.69 40.58
C ILE A 130 -23.35 -11.09 40.25
N PHE A 131 -22.09 -11.36 40.57
CA PHE A 131 -21.47 -12.66 40.30
C PHE A 131 -22.10 -13.79 41.11
N GLY A 132 -22.46 -14.88 40.44
CA GLY A 132 -22.91 -16.13 41.06
C GLY A 132 -24.41 -16.18 41.34
N THR A 133 -25.20 -15.33 40.74
CA THR A 133 -26.68 -15.37 40.81
C THR A 133 -27.31 -16.29 39.77
N PHE A 134 -26.51 -16.70 38.75
CA PHE A 134 -26.91 -17.56 37.63
C PHE A 134 -28.09 -16.99 36.84
N ASP A 135 -28.16 -15.68 36.73
CA ASP A 135 -29.17 -15.00 35.94
C ASP A 135 -28.88 -15.05 34.42
N VAL A 136 -29.74 -14.39 33.64
CA VAL A 136 -29.63 -14.39 32.20
C VAL A 136 -28.36 -13.65 31.75
N GLY A 137 -27.50 -14.32 30.99
CA GLY A 137 -26.25 -13.78 30.45
C GLY A 137 -25.01 -14.16 31.25
N GLU A 138 -25.11 -14.51 32.54
CA GLU A 138 -23.95 -14.84 33.38
C GLU A 138 -23.19 -16.05 32.83
N GLY A 139 -21.87 -15.88 32.60
CA GLY A 139 -20.96 -16.96 32.18
C GLY A 139 -21.05 -17.31 30.69
N ASN A 140 -21.65 -16.48 29.86
CA ASN A 140 -21.81 -16.74 28.42
C ASN A 140 -20.63 -16.31 27.55
N GLY A 141 -19.66 -15.56 28.11
CA GLY A 141 -18.45 -15.07 27.42
C GLY A 141 -18.67 -13.89 26.49
N SER A 142 -19.86 -13.28 26.48
CA SER A 142 -20.22 -12.11 25.66
C SER A 142 -20.52 -10.92 26.57
N LEU A 143 -20.23 -9.72 26.10
CA LEU A 143 -20.59 -8.49 26.83
C LEU A 143 -22.07 -8.17 26.57
N ASP A 144 -22.90 -8.41 27.57
CA ASP A 144 -24.34 -8.16 27.53
C ASP A 144 -24.74 -6.83 28.20
N GLU A 145 -26.01 -6.45 28.08
CA GLU A 145 -26.55 -5.26 28.73
C GLU A 145 -26.50 -5.42 30.25
N GLY A 146 -25.92 -4.45 30.96
CA GLY A 146 -25.72 -4.46 32.41
C GLY A 146 -24.33 -4.91 32.85
N GLU A 147 -23.59 -5.60 31.98
CA GLU A 147 -22.23 -6.03 32.25
C GLU A 147 -21.19 -4.95 31.98
N ARG A 148 -19.99 -5.12 32.49
CA ARG A 148 -18.89 -4.16 32.41
C ARG A 148 -17.53 -4.82 32.31
N LEU A 149 -16.54 -4.03 31.91
CA LEU A 149 -15.15 -4.45 31.89
C LEU A 149 -14.43 -4.03 33.18
N ASP A 150 -13.61 -4.92 33.70
CA ASP A 150 -12.63 -4.60 34.73
C ASP A 150 -11.44 -3.89 34.08
N VAL A 151 -11.37 -2.58 34.25
CA VAL A 151 -10.38 -1.72 33.60
C VAL A 151 -8.95 -2.11 34.00
N ASP A 152 -8.75 -2.62 35.23
CA ASP A 152 -7.43 -3.03 35.76
C ASP A 152 -6.90 -4.31 35.08
N LYS A 153 -7.77 -5.06 34.41
CA LYS A 153 -7.43 -6.26 33.64
C LYS A 153 -7.24 -6.02 32.15
N ILE A 154 -7.54 -4.80 31.66
CA ILE A 154 -7.31 -4.45 30.26
C ILE A 154 -5.81 -4.37 30.02
N ARG A 155 -5.34 -5.21 29.11
CA ARG A 155 -3.94 -5.25 28.65
C ARG A 155 -3.84 -4.52 27.33
N LEU A 156 -2.77 -3.75 27.13
CA LEU A 156 -2.50 -3.12 25.83
C LEU A 156 -1.51 -3.96 25.03
N PHE A 157 -1.72 -4.04 23.74
CA PHE A 157 -0.79 -4.65 22.78
C PHE A 157 -0.62 -3.78 21.54
N ASN A 158 0.35 -4.11 20.69
CA ASN A 158 0.66 -3.39 19.48
C ASN A 158 0.55 -4.31 18.26
N GLN A 159 0.25 -3.70 17.12
CA GLN A 159 0.34 -4.32 15.80
C GLN A 159 1.42 -3.60 15.00
N ASN A 160 2.32 -4.37 14.34
CA ASN A 160 3.33 -3.81 13.45
C ASN A 160 3.40 -4.64 12.17
N ILE A 161 3.48 -3.94 11.03
CA ILE A 161 3.62 -4.54 9.72
C ILE A 161 4.84 -3.92 9.04
N PHE A 162 5.78 -4.76 8.61
CA PHE A 162 6.92 -4.38 7.80
C PHE A 162 6.77 -4.98 6.41
N GLY A 163 6.81 -4.16 5.37
CA GLY A 163 6.77 -4.56 3.99
C GLY A 163 8.07 -4.21 3.27
N LEU A 164 8.55 -5.14 2.45
CA LEU A 164 9.63 -4.89 1.49
C LEU A 164 9.11 -5.21 0.09
N TYR A 165 9.22 -4.27 -0.82
CA TYR A 165 8.86 -4.44 -2.22
C TYR A 165 10.05 -4.11 -3.12
N GLY A 166 10.48 -5.07 -3.91
CA GLY A 166 11.53 -4.89 -4.91
C GLY A 166 10.96 -5.06 -6.31
N ALA A 167 11.26 -4.13 -7.22
CA ALA A 167 10.84 -4.20 -8.61
C ALA A 167 12.02 -4.09 -9.57
N HIS A 168 11.94 -4.85 -10.65
CA HIS A 168 12.82 -4.72 -11.80
C HIS A 168 11.98 -4.51 -13.05
N SER A 169 12.25 -3.45 -13.81
CA SER A 169 11.57 -3.17 -15.07
C SER A 169 12.54 -3.10 -16.23
N LYS A 170 12.07 -3.53 -17.42
CA LYS A 170 12.84 -3.53 -18.65
C LYS A 170 11.97 -3.19 -19.85
N ILE A 171 12.55 -2.46 -20.82
CA ILE A 171 11.90 -2.17 -22.11
C ILE A 171 12.02 -3.37 -23.03
N PHE A 172 10.88 -3.78 -23.59
CA PHE A 172 10.78 -4.82 -24.61
C PHE A 172 9.74 -4.39 -25.65
N ASN A 173 10.13 -4.23 -26.92
CA ASN A 173 9.25 -3.86 -28.03
C ASN A 173 8.33 -2.65 -27.74
N ASN A 174 8.90 -1.56 -27.22
CA ASN A 174 8.18 -0.33 -26.84
C ASN A 174 7.21 -0.48 -25.65
N TRP A 175 7.12 -1.66 -25.06
CA TRP A 175 6.51 -1.89 -23.76
C TRP A 175 7.57 -1.91 -22.68
N ARG A 176 7.27 -1.37 -21.54
CA ARG A 176 8.02 -1.65 -20.34
C ARG A 176 7.30 -2.74 -19.57
N ILE A 177 8.02 -3.79 -19.24
CA ILE A 177 7.53 -4.90 -18.42
C ILE A 177 8.26 -4.85 -17.09
N GLY A 178 7.51 -4.96 -16.00
CA GLY A 178 8.03 -4.94 -14.64
C GLY A 178 7.63 -6.18 -13.86
N PHE A 179 8.55 -6.66 -13.03
CA PHE A 179 8.32 -7.74 -12.07
C PHE A 179 8.54 -7.18 -10.68
N GLY A 180 7.60 -7.41 -9.80
CA GLY A 180 7.65 -7.01 -8.39
C GLY A 180 7.66 -8.24 -7.48
N LEU A 181 8.56 -8.25 -6.50
CA LEU A 181 8.58 -9.20 -5.39
C LEU A 181 8.26 -8.44 -4.11
N LYS A 182 7.32 -8.94 -3.33
CA LYS A 182 6.96 -8.38 -2.02
C LYS A 182 7.12 -9.42 -0.93
N VAL A 183 7.61 -8.94 0.21
CA VAL A 183 7.75 -9.73 1.44
C VAL A 183 7.14 -8.92 2.57
N ILE A 184 6.44 -9.59 3.46
CA ILE A 184 5.79 -8.99 4.62
C ILE A 184 6.18 -9.72 5.90
N LEU A 185 6.38 -8.95 6.97
CA LEU A 185 6.48 -9.40 8.34
C LEU A 185 5.36 -8.71 9.11
N HIS A 186 4.50 -9.47 9.76
CA HIS A 186 3.35 -8.97 10.50
C HIS A 186 3.39 -9.50 11.94
N THR A 187 3.34 -8.60 12.91
CA THR A 187 3.25 -8.95 14.32
C THR A 187 1.99 -8.33 14.93
N ILE A 188 1.26 -9.09 15.70
CA ILE A 188 0.10 -8.64 16.45
C ILE A 188 0.10 -9.34 17.82
N ASP A 189 0.17 -8.57 18.88
CA ASP A 189 0.38 -9.09 20.24
C ASP A 189 1.63 -10.02 20.29
N LYS A 190 1.43 -11.31 20.45
CA LYS A 190 2.48 -12.33 20.49
C LYS A 190 2.58 -13.16 19.21
N GLU A 191 1.64 -12.96 18.28
CA GLU A 191 1.61 -13.68 17.02
C GLU A 191 2.55 -13.03 16.00
N PHE A 192 3.21 -13.86 15.22
CA PHE A 192 4.11 -13.45 14.13
C PHE A 192 3.71 -14.14 12.84
N GLY A 193 3.68 -13.40 11.74
CA GLY A 193 3.42 -13.90 10.42
C GLY A 193 4.47 -13.44 9.41
N ILE A 194 4.79 -14.29 8.44
CA ILE A 194 5.66 -13.99 7.31
C ILE A 194 4.97 -14.35 6.00
N GLY A 195 5.13 -13.49 5.00
CA GLY A 195 4.50 -13.71 3.71
C GLY A 195 5.35 -13.26 2.53
N ALA A 196 4.99 -13.77 1.34
CA ALA A 196 5.58 -13.38 0.07
C ALA A 196 4.53 -13.33 -1.05
N GLY A 197 4.77 -12.48 -2.06
CA GLY A 197 3.91 -12.32 -3.21
C GLY A 197 4.65 -11.75 -4.42
N LEU A 198 4.06 -11.93 -5.60
CA LEU A 198 4.61 -11.47 -6.88
C LEU A 198 3.58 -10.62 -7.62
N ASP A 199 4.07 -9.59 -8.31
CA ASP A 199 3.28 -8.73 -9.19
C ASP A 199 3.96 -8.66 -10.56
N ILE A 200 3.17 -8.56 -11.63
CA ILE A 200 3.68 -8.36 -12.99
C ILE A 200 2.93 -7.19 -13.60
N GLY A 201 3.69 -6.21 -14.08
CA GLY A 201 3.16 -5.01 -14.70
C GLY A 201 3.65 -4.78 -16.10
N ALA A 202 2.87 -4.04 -16.87
CA ALA A 202 3.22 -3.53 -18.18
C ALA A 202 2.83 -2.06 -18.30
N PHE A 203 3.65 -1.29 -19.00
CA PHE A 203 3.41 0.12 -19.29
C PHE A 203 3.85 0.46 -20.69
N ARG A 204 3.07 1.28 -21.38
CA ARG A 204 3.41 1.87 -22.66
C ARG A 204 2.96 3.31 -22.74
N ASN A 205 3.84 4.16 -23.25
CA ASN A 205 3.48 5.52 -23.63
C ASN A 205 3.35 5.59 -25.15
N TYR A 206 2.24 6.13 -25.61
CA TYR A 206 2.00 6.43 -27.04
C TYR A 206 1.69 7.91 -27.17
N ASN A 207 2.65 8.68 -27.66
CA ASN A 207 2.60 10.15 -27.68
C ASN A 207 2.31 10.73 -26.27
N ASN A 208 1.12 11.31 -26.11
CA ASN A 208 0.67 11.94 -24.85
C ASN A 208 -0.24 11.02 -24.03
N THR A 209 -0.44 9.78 -24.46
CA THR A 209 -1.33 8.81 -23.79
C THR A 209 -0.49 7.71 -23.17
N GLY A 210 -0.65 7.50 -21.87
CA GLY A 210 -0.05 6.40 -21.12
C GLY A 210 -1.06 5.30 -20.83
N ILE A 211 -0.66 4.05 -21.01
CA ILE A 211 -1.46 2.86 -20.74
C ILE A 211 -0.68 1.97 -19.81
N GLY A 212 -1.28 1.60 -18.69
CA GLY A 212 -0.72 0.70 -17.71
C GLY A 212 -1.61 -0.51 -17.45
N LEU A 213 -0.99 -1.65 -17.19
CA LEU A 213 -1.65 -2.89 -16.80
C LEU A 213 -0.82 -3.55 -15.71
N ILE A 214 -1.48 -4.10 -14.69
CA ILE A 214 -0.82 -4.87 -13.64
C ILE A 214 -1.71 -6.02 -13.17
N VAL A 215 -1.09 -7.18 -12.97
CA VAL A 215 -1.66 -8.30 -12.21
C VAL A 215 -0.89 -8.37 -10.91
N LYS A 216 -1.60 -8.16 -9.80
CA LYS A 216 -1.06 -8.27 -8.44
C LYS A 216 -1.32 -9.66 -7.88
N ASN A 217 -0.49 -10.08 -6.93
CA ASN A 217 -0.62 -11.33 -6.18
C ASN A 217 -0.61 -12.58 -7.05
N LEU A 218 0.39 -12.77 -7.92
CA LEU A 218 0.51 -13.95 -8.79
C LEU A 218 1.32 -15.08 -8.14
N PRO A 219 0.87 -16.37 -8.23
CA PRO A 219 -0.49 -16.81 -8.53
C PRO A 219 -1.45 -16.52 -7.38
N SER A 220 -0.93 -16.26 -6.19
CA SER A 220 -1.53 -15.70 -4.98
C SER A 220 -0.42 -15.24 -4.05
N SER A 221 -0.67 -14.23 -3.20
CA SER A 221 0.23 -13.88 -2.09
C SER A 221 -0.20 -14.66 -0.85
N GLY A 222 0.75 -15.20 -0.11
CA GLY A 222 0.50 -16.01 1.09
C GLY A 222 1.17 -15.42 2.32
N LEU A 223 0.46 -15.38 3.45
CA LEU A 223 0.96 -15.03 4.78
C LEU A 223 0.74 -16.24 5.70
N ILE A 224 1.80 -16.71 6.33
CA ILE A 224 1.81 -17.86 7.24
C ILE A 224 2.10 -17.34 8.64
N TRP A 225 1.21 -17.62 9.57
CA TRP A 225 1.33 -17.27 10.98
C TRP A 225 2.03 -18.38 11.77
N GLU A 226 2.66 -18.02 12.89
CA GLU A 226 3.30 -18.98 13.81
C GLU A 226 2.28 -19.99 14.37
N SER A 227 1.04 -19.58 14.56
CA SER A 227 -0.09 -20.45 14.94
C SER A 227 -0.41 -21.53 13.90
N GLY A 228 0.19 -21.47 12.70
CA GLY A 228 -0.08 -22.38 11.59
C GLY A 228 -1.20 -21.93 10.66
N ASN A 229 -1.89 -20.82 10.97
CA ASN A 229 -2.92 -20.24 10.09
C ASN A 229 -2.27 -19.71 8.82
N ILE A 230 -2.98 -19.84 7.69
CA ILE A 230 -2.53 -19.36 6.39
C ILE A 230 -3.59 -18.42 5.83
N GLU A 231 -3.16 -17.21 5.51
CA GLU A 231 -3.96 -16.22 4.78
C GLU A 231 -3.49 -16.17 3.32
N ILE A 232 -4.44 -16.18 2.40
CA ILE A 232 -4.16 -16.11 0.96
C ILE A 232 -4.87 -14.90 0.38
N SER A 233 -4.11 -14.04 -0.29
CA SER A 233 -4.63 -12.96 -1.11
C SER A 233 -4.62 -13.37 -2.58
N PRO A 234 -5.80 -13.58 -3.20
CA PRO A 234 -5.92 -13.96 -4.59
C PRO A 234 -5.44 -12.88 -5.57
N PRO A 235 -5.20 -13.23 -6.84
CA PRO A 235 -4.78 -12.26 -7.84
C PRO A 235 -5.85 -11.22 -8.15
N SER A 236 -5.41 -10.00 -8.47
CA SER A 236 -6.25 -8.90 -8.96
C SER A 236 -5.64 -8.28 -10.21
N LEU A 237 -6.51 -7.78 -11.10
CA LEU A 237 -6.11 -7.13 -12.35
C LEU A 237 -6.48 -5.65 -12.31
N HIS A 238 -5.52 -4.78 -12.61
CA HIS A 238 -5.77 -3.35 -12.69
C HIS A 238 -5.26 -2.80 -14.02
N PHE A 239 -6.01 -1.86 -14.57
CA PHE A 239 -5.61 -1.12 -15.76
C PHE A 239 -5.70 0.38 -15.51
N GLY A 240 -4.88 1.16 -16.19
CA GLY A 240 -4.84 2.60 -16.06
C GLY A 240 -4.64 3.29 -17.38
N LEU A 241 -5.29 4.44 -17.52
CA LEU A 241 -5.15 5.35 -18.65
C LEU A 241 -4.74 6.72 -18.13
N HIS A 242 -3.88 7.37 -18.88
CA HIS A 242 -3.44 8.74 -18.66
C HIS A 242 -3.40 9.50 -19.96
N GLN A 243 -3.76 10.77 -19.93
CA GLN A 243 -3.64 11.67 -21.08
C GLN A 243 -2.97 12.97 -20.63
N LYS A 244 -1.93 13.38 -21.38
CA LYS A 244 -1.21 14.63 -21.15
C LYS A 244 -1.73 15.72 -22.08
N PHE A 245 -2.06 16.89 -21.51
CA PHE A 245 -2.34 18.13 -22.24
C PHE A 245 -1.31 19.19 -21.82
N SER A 246 -0.63 19.80 -22.79
CA SER A 246 0.40 20.81 -22.55
C SER A 246 0.02 22.16 -23.14
N PHE A 247 0.00 23.19 -22.31
CA PHE A 247 -0.31 24.57 -22.67
C PHE A 247 0.94 25.43 -22.50
N SER A 248 1.78 25.45 -23.55
CA SER A 248 3.11 26.07 -23.51
C SER A 248 3.09 27.55 -23.15
N LYS A 249 2.07 28.30 -23.58
CA LYS A 249 1.91 29.74 -23.27
C LYS A 249 1.83 30.01 -21.76
N TYR A 250 1.28 29.07 -20.98
CA TYR A 250 1.07 29.20 -19.55
C TYR A 250 2.03 28.37 -18.73
N GLU A 251 2.93 27.61 -19.41
CA GLU A 251 3.78 26.60 -18.79
C GLU A 251 2.97 25.64 -17.89
N LEU A 252 1.77 25.29 -18.38
CA LEU A 252 0.80 24.45 -17.68
C LEU A 252 0.69 23.10 -18.37
N GLU A 253 0.77 22.03 -17.58
CA GLU A 253 0.43 20.67 -18.00
C GLU A 253 -0.77 20.17 -17.20
N ILE A 254 -1.69 19.48 -17.87
CA ILE A 254 -2.89 18.87 -17.28
C ILE A 254 -2.87 17.39 -17.59
N ASN A 255 -3.02 16.58 -16.57
CA ASN A 255 -2.89 15.13 -16.62
C ASN A 255 -4.11 14.44 -15.97
N PRO A 256 -5.24 14.25 -16.68
CA PRO A 256 -6.31 13.37 -16.23
C PRO A 256 -5.88 11.90 -16.28
N MET A 257 -6.34 11.13 -15.30
CA MET A 257 -6.02 9.71 -15.13
C MET A 257 -7.25 8.92 -14.71
N PHE A 258 -7.28 7.68 -15.13
CA PHE A 258 -8.33 6.74 -14.78
C PHE A 258 -7.73 5.37 -14.45
N ARG A 259 -8.26 4.69 -13.44
CA ARG A 259 -7.96 3.31 -13.09
C ARG A 259 -9.25 2.51 -13.03
N GLY A 260 -9.21 1.29 -13.58
CA GLY A 260 -10.20 0.26 -13.34
C GLY A 260 -9.53 -0.96 -12.73
N SER A 261 -10.21 -1.65 -11.84
CA SER A 261 -9.69 -2.80 -11.10
C SER A 261 -10.74 -3.92 -11.09
N ILE A 262 -10.29 -5.13 -11.39
CA ILE A 262 -11.04 -6.37 -11.21
C ILE A 262 -10.43 -7.05 -10.00
N LEU A 263 -11.22 -7.16 -8.94
CA LEU A 263 -10.75 -7.69 -7.66
C LEU A 263 -11.09 -9.18 -7.53
N SER A 264 -10.53 -9.81 -6.52
CA SER A 264 -10.87 -11.18 -6.15
C SER A 264 -12.23 -11.25 -5.44
N LEU A 265 -12.85 -12.42 -5.44
CA LEU A 265 -14.21 -12.63 -4.92
C LEU A 265 -14.34 -12.39 -3.41
N ASP A 266 -13.25 -12.51 -2.64
CA ASP A 266 -13.21 -12.19 -1.21
C ASP A 266 -13.52 -10.71 -0.92
N LYS A 267 -13.24 -9.81 -1.88
CA LYS A 267 -13.56 -8.37 -1.78
C LYS A 267 -14.96 -7.99 -2.27
N SER A 268 -15.80 -8.96 -2.60
CA SER A 268 -17.16 -8.69 -3.13
C SER A 268 -18.08 -8.00 -2.12
N ILE A 269 -17.88 -8.23 -0.82
CA ILE A 269 -18.66 -7.59 0.25
C ILE A 269 -18.32 -6.10 0.37
N ASP A 270 -17.05 -5.75 0.10
CA ASP A 270 -16.55 -4.40 0.25
C ASP A 270 -16.70 -3.56 -1.03
N SER A 271 -17.03 -4.17 -2.17
CA SER A 271 -17.12 -3.50 -3.47
C SER A 271 -18.53 -2.95 -3.70
N GLU A 272 -18.62 -1.68 -4.11
CA GLU A 272 -19.91 -1.05 -4.47
C GLU A 272 -20.48 -1.55 -5.80
N LEU A 273 -19.61 -1.97 -6.71
CA LEU A 273 -20.00 -2.48 -8.01
C LEU A 273 -19.56 -3.91 -8.20
N VAL A 274 -20.56 -4.79 -8.45
CA VAL A 274 -20.31 -6.21 -8.73
C VAL A 274 -20.94 -6.55 -10.09
N LEU A 275 -20.13 -6.91 -11.07
CA LEU A 275 -20.58 -7.38 -12.38
C LEU A 275 -20.79 -8.89 -12.35
N GLY A 276 -22.02 -9.33 -12.10
CA GLY A 276 -22.34 -10.73 -11.84
C GLY A 276 -21.80 -11.18 -10.48
N LYS A 277 -20.63 -11.83 -10.44
CA LYS A 277 -19.92 -12.21 -9.20
C LYS A 277 -18.55 -11.52 -9.08
N ILE A 278 -18.19 -10.68 -10.05
CA ILE A 278 -16.86 -10.07 -10.14
C ILE A 278 -16.91 -8.68 -9.54
N PRO A 279 -16.21 -8.42 -8.43
CA PRO A 279 -16.11 -7.09 -7.85
C PRO A 279 -15.21 -6.22 -8.73
N VAL A 280 -15.67 -4.99 -9.02
CA VAL A 280 -14.97 -4.02 -9.85
C VAL A 280 -14.89 -2.68 -9.12
N GLU A 281 -13.72 -2.06 -9.18
CA GLU A 281 -13.51 -0.73 -8.62
C GLU A 281 -12.97 0.24 -9.67
N PHE A 282 -13.29 1.52 -9.50
CA PHE A 282 -12.79 2.60 -10.34
C PHE A 282 -12.20 3.71 -9.48
N SER A 283 -11.17 4.37 -10.00
CA SER A 283 -10.70 5.63 -9.45
C SER A 283 -10.29 6.57 -10.56
N ALA A 284 -10.38 7.86 -10.27
CA ALA A 284 -9.97 8.91 -11.21
C ALA A 284 -9.08 9.92 -10.49
N GLY A 285 -8.13 10.48 -11.22
CA GLY A 285 -7.23 11.50 -10.71
C GLY A 285 -6.97 12.59 -11.76
N PHE A 286 -6.65 13.75 -11.25
CA PHE A 286 -6.33 14.91 -12.06
C PHE A 286 -5.11 15.62 -11.44
N GLU A 287 -4.10 15.88 -12.26
CA GLU A 287 -2.93 16.65 -11.86
C GLU A 287 -2.73 17.84 -12.77
N ALA A 288 -2.57 19.03 -12.19
CA ALA A 288 -2.12 20.23 -12.87
C ALA A 288 -0.70 20.58 -12.42
N ILE A 289 0.20 20.76 -13.39
CA ILE A 289 1.62 21.11 -13.15
C ILE A 289 1.87 22.48 -13.74
N LEU A 290 2.18 23.46 -12.88
CA LEU A 290 2.48 24.83 -13.26
C LEU A 290 3.98 25.08 -13.19
N LYS A 291 4.56 25.57 -14.31
CA LYS A 291 5.99 25.93 -14.43
C LYS A 291 6.95 24.81 -14.01
N LYS A 292 6.50 23.55 -14.09
CA LYS A 292 7.24 22.36 -13.61
C LYS A 292 7.66 22.42 -12.12
N LYS A 293 7.05 23.31 -11.36
CA LYS A 293 7.40 23.58 -9.93
C LYS A 293 6.25 23.35 -8.98
N LEU A 294 5.04 23.74 -9.36
CA LEU A 294 3.85 23.63 -8.51
C LEU A 294 2.95 22.52 -9.04
N PHE A 295 2.47 21.69 -8.15
CA PHE A 295 1.62 20.57 -8.46
C PHE A 295 0.32 20.69 -7.66
N PHE A 296 -0.81 20.60 -8.34
CA PHE A 296 -2.14 20.55 -7.75
C PHE A 296 -2.80 19.25 -8.17
N ARG A 297 -3.35 18.52 -7.22
CA ARG A 297 -3.89 17.19 -7.43
C ARG A 297 -5.25 17.03 -6.76
N ILE A 298 -6.12 16.30 -7.42
CA ILE A 298 -7.37 15.83 -6.86
C ILE A 298 -7.59 14.42 -7.36
N GLY A 299 -8.06 13.55 -6.49
CA GLY A 299 -8.39 12.17 -6.81
C GLY A 299 -9.68 11.74 -6.13
N MET A 300 -10.37 10.81 -6.75
CA MET A 300 -11.60 10.23 -6.23
C MET A 300 -11.50 8.71 -6.32
N PHE A 301 -11.60 8.05 -5.18
CA PHE A 301 -11.80 6.62 -5.07
C PHE A 301 -13.27 6.28 -5.28
N GLN A 302 -13.56 5.04 -5.64
CA GLN A 302 -14.92 4.59 -5.95
C GLN A 302 -15.93 4.91 -4.84
N ARG A 303 -15.58 4.71 -3.57
CA ARG A 303 -16.46 4.94 -2.41
C ARG A 303 -16.68 6.42 -2.07
N GLY A 304 -16.40 7.33 -3.02
CA GLY A 304 -16.56 8.76 -2.78
C GLY A 304 -15.51 9.39 -1.89
N THR A 305 -14.50 8.63 -1.46
CA THR A 305 -13.33 9.17 -0.77
C THR A 305 -12.60 10.12 -1.68
N LEU A 306 -12.49 11.38 -1.24
CA LEU A 306 -11.79 12.43 -1.96
C LEU A 306 -10.36 12.57 -1.42
N ALA A 307 -9.41 12.61 -2.34
CA ALA A 307 -8.03 12.95 -2.08
C ALA A 307 -7.72 14.31 -2.71
N SER A 308 -6.96 15.13 -2.01
CA SER A 308 -6.43 16.38 -2.55
C SER A 308 -4.97 16.53 -2.16
N GLY A 309 -4.16 17.14 -3.04
CA GLY A 309 -2.75 17.29 -2.77
C GLY A 309 -2.14 18.51 -3.44
N ILE A 310 -1.09 19.01 -2.81
CA ILE A 310 -0.23 20.04 -3.35
C ILE A 310 1.22 19.56 -3.33
N GLY A 311 2.01 20.02 -4.28
CA GLY A 311 3.44 19.71 -4.33
C GLY A 311 4.26 20.89 -4.80
N LEU A 312 5.50 20.93 -4.36
CA LEU A 312 6.49 21.93 -4.72
C LEU A 312 7.79 21.23 -5.14
N SER A 313 8.30 21.57 -6.32
CA SER A 313 9.66 21.21 -6.74
C SER A 313 10.58 22.39 -6.54
N TRP A 314 11.60 22.21 -5.70
CA TRP A 314 12.59 23.23 -5.36
C TRP A 314 14.00 22.63 -5.26
N ASN A 315 14.90 23.09 -6.11
CA ASN A 315 16.31 22.64 -6.11
C ASN A 315 16.49 21.11 -6.07
N ASP A 316 15.80 20.37 -6.94
CA ASP A 316 15.79 18.92 -7.02
C ASP A 316 15.13 18.18 -5.82
N PHE A 317 14.60 18.91 -4.85
CA PHE A 317 13.66 18.39 -3.86
C PHE A 317 12.24 18.50 -4.39
N ILE A 318 11.45 17.49 -4.13
CA ILE A 318 10.00 17.52 -4.34
C ILE A 318 9.36 17.29 -2.97
N ILE A 319 8.54 18.22 -2.55
CA ILE A 319 7.79 18.14 -1.29
C ILE A 319 6.32 18.06 -1.67
N ASP A 320 5.64 17.03 -1.23
CA ASP A 320 4.24 16.77 -1.51
C ASP A 320 3.46 16.59 -0.21
N TYR A 321 2.31 17.24 -0.15
CA TYR A 321 1.36 17.05 0.94
C TYR A 321 0.02 16.57 0.38
N THR A 322 -0.61 15.62 1.07
CA THR A 322 -1.92 15.08 0.69
C THR A 322 -2.83 15.02 1.91
N PHE A 323 -4.07 15.35 1.65
CA PHE A 323 -5.19 15.17 2.56
C PHE A 323 -6.20 14.22 1.92
N LEU A 324 -6.56 13.16 2.67
CA LEU A 324 -7.61 12.21 2.30
C LEU A 324 -8.77 12.41 3.26
N ASN A 325 -9.96 12.60 2.69
CA ASN A 325 -11.20 12.67 3.45
C ASN A 325 -12.03 11.43 3.15
N ASP A 326 -11.99 10.46 4.05
CA ASP A 326 -12.85 9.27 3.96
C ASP A 326 -14.20 9.59 4.56
N GLY A 327 -15.17 9.91 3.69
CA GLY A 327 -16.49 10.39 4.08
C GLY A 327 -17.42 9.32 4.67
N PHE A 328 -17.00 8.05 4.70
CA PHE A 328 -17.90 6.93 5.03
C PHE A 328 -18.03 6.64 6.53
N VAL A 329 -17.12 7.06 7.37
CA VAL A 329 -17.19 6.81 8.81
C VAL A 329 -17.11 8.13 9.59
N ASN A 330 -18.26 8.74 9.87
CA ASN A 330 -18.50 9.81 10.88
C ASN A 330 -17.29 10.72 11.23
N GLY A 331 -16.51 11.17 10.25
CA GLY A 331 -15.46 12.18 10.43
C GLY A 331 -14.18 11.71 11.15
N ILE A 332 -14.01 10.42 11.40
CA ILE A 332 -12.84 9.88 12.14
C ILE A 332 -11.64 9.64 11.22
N GLU A 333 -11.83 9.44 9.92
CA GLU A 333 -10.73 9.09 9.00
C GLU A 333 -10.19 10.28 8.20
N LYS A 334 -9.60 11.25 8.91
CA LYS A 334 -8.75 12.25 8.28
C LYS A 334 -7.34 11.71 8.20
N ASN A 335 -6.83 11.56 6.97
CA ASN A 335 -5.48 11.08 6.72
C ASN A 335 -4.62 12.21 6.16
N HIS A 336 -3.45 12.39 6.73
CA HIS A 336 -2.47 13.38 6.32
C HIS A 336 -1.18 12.68 5.89
N LEU A 337 -0.66 13.06 4.73
CA LEU A 337 0.60 12.53 4.20
C LEU A 337 1.55 13.68 3.85
N LEU A 338 2.79 13.48 4.22
CA LEU A 338 3.90 14.36 3.83
C LEU A 338 4.98 13.51 3.18
N SER A 339 5.36 13.85 1.96
CA SER A 339 6.45 13.18 1.23
C SER A 339 7.54 14.15 0.85
N VAL A 340 8.77 13.66 0.89
CA VAL A 340 9.95 14.35 0.37
C VAL A 340 10.69 13.40 -0.55
N SER A 341 10.98 13.84 -1.76
CA SER A 341 11.79 13.09 -2.72
C SER A 341 12.95 13.93 -3.22
N VAL A 342 14.10 13.31 -3.45
CA VAL A 342 15.31 14.00 -3.91
C VAL A 342 16.19 13.08 -4.76
N SER A 343 16.93 13.64 -5.73
CA SER A 343 17.93 12.88 -6.46
C SER A 343 19.16 12.59 -5.57
N ILE A 344 19.70 11.38 -5.70
CA ILE A 344 20.89 10.95 -4.93
C ILE A 344 22.12 11.75 -5.33
N GLU A 345 22.24 12.12 -6.60
CA GLU A 345 23.32 12.96 -7.11
C GLU A 345 23.33 14.32 -6.39
N ARG A 346 22.14 14.86 -6.12
CA ARG A 346 22.00 16.13 -5.35
C ARG A 346 22.46 15.97 -3.91
N LEU A 347 22.06 14.88 -3.26
CA LEU A 347 22.50 14.58 -1.89
C LEU A 347 24.02 14.45 -1.81
N LYS A 348 24.62 13.69 -2.73
CA LYS A 348 26.08 13.52 -2.79
C LYS A 348 26.78 14.87 -2.94
N LYS A 349 26.31 15.74 -3.85
CA LYS A 349 26.87 17.08 -4.04
C LYS A 349 26.76 17.93 -2.79
N TYR A 350 25.63 17.88 -2.11
CA TYR A 350 25.42 18.64 -0.87
C TYR A 350 26.39 18.21 0.23
N PHE A 351 26.57 16.91 0.45
CA PHE A 351 27.49 16.40 1.46
C PHE A 351 28.95 16.62 1.10
N SER A 352 29.34 16.51 -0.19
CA SER A 352 30.72 16.79 -0.63
C SER A 352 31.11 18.23 -0.36
N ASN A 353 30.26 19.21 -0.71
CA ASN A 353 30.53 20.63 -0.47
C ASN A 353 30.66 20.92 1.03
N LYS A 354 29.83 20.29 1.87
CA LYS A 354 29.88 20.51 3.31
C LYS A 354 31.14 19.92 3.97
N ILE A 355 31.67 18.83 3.41
CA ILE A 355 32.94 18.24 3.88
C ILE A 355 34.14 19.14 3.48
N GLU A 356 34.08 19.80 2.33
CA GLU A 356 35.11 20.76 1.89
C GLU A 356 35.08 22.06 2.69
N GLU A 357 33.91 22.54 3.15
CA GLU A 357 33.77 23.71 4.02
C GLU A 357 34.26 23.48 5.46
N VAL A 358 34.36 22.23 5.91
CA VAL A 358 34.80 21.86 7.28
C VAL A 358 36.31 21.54 7.32
N LYS A 359 36.96 21.41 6.16
CA LYS A 359 38.43 21.26 6.04
C LYS A 359 39.11 22.60 5.82
#